data_79c1968b8331ff22aa64d8f474572879
#
_entry.id   79c1968b8331ff22aa64d8f474572879
#
_cell.length_a   1.000
_cell.length_b   1.000
_cell.length_c   1.000
_cell.angle_alpha   90.00
_cell.angle_beta   90.00
_cell.angle_gamma   90.00
#
_symmetry.space_group_name_H-M   'P 1'
#
loop_
_entity.id
_entity.type
_entity.pdbx_description
1 polymer ?
#
loop_
_entity_poly.entity_id
_entity_poly.type
_entity_poly.pdbx_seq_one_letter_code
_entity_poly.pdbx_strand_id
1 'polypeptide(L)'
;MIRNKKQVYVLTYKQPALTTYKGWEEEALPIGNGSLGAKIFGLIGAERIQFNEKSLWSGGPLPDSSDYQGGNLQDQYVFLAEIRQALEKRDYNWAKELAEQHLVGPQTSQYGTYLSFGDIFIEFSNQGKTLSQVTDYQIGRA
;
A
#
# COMPACT_ATOMS: atom_id res chain seq x y z
N MET A 1 9.85 12.77 -35.26
CA MET A 1 9.44 13.11 -33.87
C MET A 1 8.38 12.13 -33.43
N ILE A 2 8.74 11.07 -32.68
CA ILE A 2 7.78 10.08 -32.18
C ILE A 2 7.13 10.71 -30.95
N ARG A 3 5.85 11.10 -31.08
CA ARG A 3 5.05 11.48 -29.90
C ARG A 3 4.82 10.20 -29.08
N ASN A 4 5.50 10.09 -27.94
CA ASN A 4 5.15 9.09 -26.94
C ASN A 4 3.68 9.28 -26.58
N LYS A 5 2.83 8.35 -26.97
CA LYS A 5 1.45 8.29 -26.48
C LYS A 5 1.53 8.11 -24.96
N LYS A 6 1.07 9.11 -24.21
CA LYS A 6 0.96 9.02 -22.76
C LYS A 6 0.05 7.84 -22.44
N GLN A 7 0.58 6.82 -21.79
CA GLN A 7 -0.21 5.64 -21.42
C GLN A 7 -1.08 6.05 -20.22
N VAL A 8 -2.40 6.00 -20.39
CA VAL A 8 -3.35 6.28 -19.33
C VAL A 8 -3.72 4.96 -18.66
N TYR A 9 -3.50 4.88 -17.36
CA TYR A 9 -3.93 3.75 -16.54
C TYR A 9 -5.23 4.12 -15.85
N VAL A 10 -6.26 3.30 -16.04
CA VAL A 10 -7.59 3.51 -15.45
C VAL A 10 -7.94 2.32 -14.58
N LEU A 11 -8.30 2.58 -13.33
CA LEU A 11 -8.88 1.61 -12.42
C LEU A 11 -10.39 1.90 -12.33
N THR A 12 -11.20 0.89 -12.62
CA THR A 12 -12.65 1.02 -12.58
C THR A 12 -13.23 0.12 -11.50
N TYR A 13 -14.05 0.69 -10.65
CA TYR A 13 -14.72 -0.02 -9.57
C TYR A 13 -16.23 0.18 -9.72
N LYS A 14 -17.02 -0.82 -9.30
CA LYS A 14 -18.47 -0.81 -9.43
C LYS A 14 -19.20 -0.34 -8.17
N GLN A 15 -18.49 -0.26 -7.06
CA GLN A 15 -19.06 0.12 -5.77
C GLN A 15 -17.99 0.78 -4.89
N PRO A 16 -18.42 1.62 -3.93
CA PRO A 16 -17.51 2.17 -2.92
C PRO A 16 -16.88 1.07 -2.07
N ALA A 17 -15.71 1.35 -1.52
CA ALA A 17 -15.07 0.50 -0.52
C ALA A 17 -15.86 0.54 0.79
N LEU A 18 -15.88 -0.58 1.51
CA LEU A 18 -16.41 -0.62 2.87
C LEU A 18 -15.53 0.22 3.81
N THR A 19 -16.14 0.89 4.79
CA THR A 19 -15.41 1.71 5.78
C THR A 19 -14.77 0.89 6.90
N THR A 20 -14.71 -0.43 6.74
CA THR A 20 -14.07 -1.37 7.66
C THR A 20 -12.58 -1.47 7.38
N TYR A 21 -11.81 -2.11 8.28
CA TYR A 21 -10.39 -2.41 8.06
C TYR A 21 -10.19 -3.22 6.77
N LYS A 22 -11.02 -4.23 6.54
CA LYS A 22 -10.95 -5.06 5.33
C LYS A 22 -11.21 -4.22 4.06
N GLY A 23 -12.22 -3.35 4.07
CA GLY A 23 -12.47 -2.45 2.95
C GLY A 23 -11.31 -1.48 2.70
N TRP A 24 -10.69 -0.99 3.76
CA TRP A 24 -9.46 -0.18 3.64
C TRP A 24 -8.32 -0.95 3.00
N GLU A 25 -8.10 -2.19 3.38
CA GLU A 25 -6.99 -3.01 2.91
C GLU A 25 -7.18 -3.48 1.46
N GLU A 26 -8.36 -4.02 1.14
CA GLU A 26 -8.62 -4.74 -0.10
C GLU A 26 -9.36 -3.93 -1.17
N GLU A 27 -10.20 -2.96 -0.78
CA GLU A 27 -11.14 -2.32 -1.70
C GLU A 27 -10.83 -0.84 -1.96
N ALA A 28 -10.32 -0.10 -0.96
CA ALA A 28 -10.05 1.32 -1.11
C ALA A 28 -8.93 1.57 -2.12
N LEU A 29 -9.12 2.60 -2.98
CA LEU A 29 -8.25 2.90 -4.09
C LEU A 29 -6.95 3.58 -3.64
N PRO A 30 -5.79 2.98 -3.90
CA PRO A 30 -4.53 3.61 -3.59
C PRO A 30 -4.15 4.65 -4.64
N ILE A 31 -3.78 5.84 -4.19
CA ILE A 31 -3.14 6.87 -5.00
C ILE A 31 -1.86 7.34 -4.33
N GLY A 32 -0.93 7.88 -5.10
CA GLY A 32 0.30 8.41 -4.52
C GLY A 32 1.27 8.95 -5.57
N ASN A 33 2.26 9.68 -5.07
CA ASN A 33 3.32 10.29 -5.88
C ASN A 33 4.74 9.91 -5.43
N GLY A 34 4.85 8.92 -4.56
CA GLY A 34 6.13 8.45 -3.98
C GLY A 34 6.51 9.14 -2.66
N SER A 35 5.92 10.29 -2.33
CA SER A 35 6.08 10.94 -1.02
C SER A 35 4.80 10.89 -0.20
N LEU A 36 3.70 11.25 -0.81
CA LEU A 36 2.37 11.15 -0.24
C LEU A 36 1.64 9.95 -0.83
N GLY A 37 0.90 9.26 -0.01
CA GLY A 37 -0.01 8.19 -0.40
C GLY A 37 -1.38 8.39 0.22
N ALA A 38 -2.42 7.96 -0.47
CA ALA A 38 -3.76 7.96 0.08
C ALA A 38 -4.57 6.74 -0.37
N LYS A 39 -5.57 6.41 0.44
CA LYS A 39 -6.64 5.46 0.14
C LYS A 39 -7.95 6.21 0.02
N ILE A 40 -8.62 6.07 -1.12
CA ILE A 40 -9.90 6.73 -1.42
C ILE A 40 -10.99 5.68 -1.36
N PHE A 41 -12.04 5.92 -0.60
CA PHE A 41 -13.12 4.95 -0.41
C PHE A 41 -14.19 5.05 -1.50
N GLY A 42 -14.33 6.19 -2.17
CA GLY A 42 -15.32 6.40 -3.22
C GLY A 42 -16.75 6.50 -2.70
N LEU A 43 -16.95 7.02 -1.50
CA LEU A 43 -18.27 7.10 -0.87
C LEU A 43 -19.14 8.18 -1.53
N ILE A 44 -20.45 7.94 -1.58
CA ILE A 44 -21.45 8.87 -2.11
C ILE A 44 -21.99 9.72 -0.97
N GLY A 45 -22.02 11.03 -1.16
CA GLY A 45 -22.51 12.00 -0.17
C GLY A 45 -21.47 12.45 0.85
N ALA A 46 -20.57 11.56 1.25
CA ALA A 46 -19.41 11.90 2.06
C ALA A 46 -18.23 11.04 1.64
N GLU A 47 -17.10 11.64 1.33
CA GLU A 47 -15.88 10.90 0.97
C GLU A 47 -14.95 10.81 2.18
N ARG A 48 -14.27 9.68 2.32
CA ARG A 48 -13.17 9.47 3.25
C ARG A 48 -11.88 9.24 2.48
N ILE A 49 -10.89 10.04 2.78
CA ILE A 49 -9.55 9.92 2.22
C ILE A 49 -8.59 9.72 3.38
N GLN A 50 -8.10 8.51 3.55
CA GLN A 50 -7.01 8.27 4.47
C GLN A 50 -5.69 8.52 3.76
N PHE A 51 -4.84 9.37 4.33
CA PHE A 51 -3.58 9.71 3.70
C PHE A 51 -2.39 9.55 4.64
N ASN A 52 -1.23 9.45 4.06
CA ASN A 52 0.01 9.31 4.78
C ASN A 52 1.18 9.92 4.01
N GLU A 53 2.26 10.19 4.71
CA GLU A 53 3.53 10.70 4.20
C GLU A 53 4.66 9.72 4.55
N LYS A 54 5.53 9.41 3.61
CA LYS A 54 6.53 8.34 3.72
C LYS A 54 7.53 8.48 4.88
N SER A 55 7.76 9.70 5.36
CA SER A 55 8.70 9.97 6.45
C SER A 55 8.03 9.93 7.83
N LEU A 56 6.71 9.74 7.89
CA LEU A 56 5.98 9.69 9.15
C LEU A 56 6.19 8.33 9.83
N TRP A 57 7.23 8.28 10.63
CA TRP A 57 7.72 7.09 11.28
C TRP A 57 8.04 7.36 12.75
N SER A 58 7.69 6.48 13.69
CA SER A 58 7.85 6.69 15.12
C SER A 58 9.25 6.45 15.65
N GLY A 59 10.14 5.99 14.84
CA GLY A 59 11.52 5.67 15.21
C GLY A 59 12.40 5.57 13.98
N GLY A 60 13.60 5.11 14.17
CA GLY A 60 14.55 4.92 13.08
C GLY A 60 15.71 4.06 13.53
N PRO A 61 16.60 3.72 12.61
CA PRO A 61 17.80 3.00 12.95
C PRO A 61 18.58 3.80 14.01
N LEU A 62 18.86 3.16 15.12
CA LEU A 62 19.72 3.73 16.17
C LEU A 62 21.17 3.54 15.71
N PRO A 63 21.88 4.62 15.33
CA PRO A 63 23.24 4.51 14.78
C PRO A 63 24.25 3.90 15.76
N ASP A 64 23.96 3.98 17.04
CA ASP A 64 24.87 3.50 18.11
C ASP A 64 24.47 2.10 18.64
N SER A 65 23.49 1.45 18.05
CA SER A 65 23.11 0.09 18.43
C SER A 65 24.02 -0.90 17.70
N SER A 66 24.93 -1.55 18.44
CA SER A 66 25.79 -2.61 17.93
C SER A 66 25.01 -3.81 17.35
N ASP A 67 23.75 -3.91 17.68
CA ASP A 67 22.86 -5.02 17.30
C ASP A 67 22.03 -4.73 16.05
N TYR A 68 22.03 -3.48 15.55
CA TYR A 68 21.30 -3.12 14.35
C TYR A 68 22.19 -3.21 13.10
N GLN A 69 22.02 -4.25 12.33
CA GLN A 69 22.73 -4.50 11.08
C GLN A 69 21.93 -4.12 9.83
N GLY A 70 20.99 -3.20 9.93
CA GLY A 70 20.15 -2.77 8.81
C GLY A 70 19.13 -3.81 8.31
N GLY A 71 18.93 -4.87 9.08
CA GLY A 71 18.03 -5.97 8.69
C GLY A 71 18.57 -6.84 7.54
N ASN A 72 19.77 -6.57 7.05
CA ASN A 72 20.38 -7.35 5.97
C ASN A 72 21.11 -8.57 6.56
N LEU A 73 20.74 -9.74 6.09
CA LEU A 73 21.48 -10.97 6.32
C LEU A 73 22.54 -11.12 5.23
N GLN A 74 23.81 -11.14 5.60
CA GLN A 74 24.89 -11.27 4.64
C GLN A 74 24.86 -12.62 3.95
N ASP A 75 25.22 -12.64 2.67
CA ASP A 75 25.38 -13.85 1.84
C ASP A 75 24.14 -14.76 1.71
N GLN A 76 22.96 -14.29 2.13
CA GLN A 76 21.72 -15.08 2.04
C GLN A 76 21.08 -15.07 0.62
N TYR A 77 21.62 -14.30 -0.31
CA TYR A 77 21.18 -14.28 -1.70
C TYR A 77 21.24 -15.66 -2.39
N VAL A 78 22.04 -16.57 -1.87
CA VAL A 78 22.17 -17.96 -2.39
C VAL A 78 20.83 -18.72 -2.34
N PHE A 79 19.94 -18.39 -1.39
CA PHE A 79 18.62 -18.99 -1.26
C PHE A 79 17.59 -18.45 -2.26
N LEU A 80 17.86 -17.35 -2.96
CA LEU A 80 16.94 -16.80 -3.94
C LEU A 80 16.59 -17.77 -5.08
N ALA A 81 17.53 -18.63 -5.46
CA ALA A 81 17.29 -19.62 -6.51
C ALA A 81 16.25 -20.67 -6.06
N GLU A 82 16.33 -21.13 -4.82
CA GLU A 82 15.41 -22.11 -4.24
C GLU A 82 14.03 -21.49 -4.03
N ILE A 83 13.97 -20.26 -3.51
CA ILE A 83 12.72 -19.52 -3.35
C ILE A 83 12.00 -19.35 -4.68
N ARG A 84 12.72 -18.95 -5.75
CA ARG A 84 12.14 -18.83 -7.10
C ARG A 84 11.62 -20.16 -7.61
N GLN A 85 12.34 -21.24 -7.40
CA GLN A 85 11.90 -22.58 -7.79
C GLN A 85 10.63 -23.01 -7.05
N ALA A 86 10.52 -22.70 -5.75
CA ALA A 86 9.31 -22.94 -5.00
C ALA A 86 8.11 -22.15 -5.55
N LEU A 87 8.32 -20.86 -5.87
CA LEU A 87 7.29 -20.02 -6.51
C LEU A 87 6.85 -20.55 -7.88
N GLU A 88 7.78 -21.02 -8.71
CA GLU A 88 7.48 -21.62 -10.02
C GLU A 88 6.63 -22.89 -9.87
N LYS A 89 6.90 -23.69 -8.84
CA LYS A 89 6.12 -24.88 -8.47
C LYS A 89 4.79 -24.54 -7.76
N ARG A 90 4.53 -23.26 -7.50
CA ARG A 90 3.39 -22.76 -6.73
C ARG A 90 3.36 -23.27 -5.28
N ASP A 91 4.49 -23.64 -4.74
CA ASP A 91 4.66 -23.98 -3.33
C ASP A 91 4.94 -22.70 -2.53
N TYR A 92 3.87 -21.93 -2.32
CA TYR A 92 3.95 -20.63 -1.66
C TYR A 92 4.31 -20.74 -0.18
N ASN A 93 3.95 -21.84 0.48
CA ASN A 93 4.29 -22.05 1.89
C ASN A 93 5.79 -22.25 2.05
N TRP A 94 6.38 -23.10 1.24
CA TRP A 94 7.83 -23.32 1.26
C TRP A 94 8.60 -22.07 0.85
N ALA A 95 8.14 -21.37 -0.17
CA ALA A 95 8.76 -20.10 -0.59
C ALA A 95 8.74 -19.06 0.54
N LYS A 96 7.63 -18.99 1.28
CA LYS A 96 7.48 -18.09 2.44
C LYS A 96 8.46 -18.48 3.56
N GLU A 97 8.50 -19.75 3.96
CA GLU A 97 9.38 -20.25 5.01
C GLU A 97 10.86 -19.94 4.71
N LEU A 98 11.31 -20.22 3.49
CA LEU A 98 12.66 -19.89 3.06
C LEU A 98 12.93 -18.37 3.08
N ALA A 99 11.98 -17.56 2.62
CA ALA A 99 12.14 -16.12 2.63
C ALA A 99 12.20 -15.56 4.07
N GLU A 100 11.34 -16.02 4.95
CA GLU A 100 11.34 -15.61 6.37
C GLU A 100 12.63 -16.03 7.08
N GLN A 101 13.14 -17.21 6.78
CA GLN A 101 14.36 -17.72 7.40
C GLN A 101 15.64 -17.04 6.90
N HIS A 102 15.70 -16.70 5.61
CA HIS A 102 16.96 -16.32 4.97
C HIS A 102 16.99 -14.87 4.46
N LEU A 103 15.85 -14.27 4.10
CA LEU A 103 15.82 -12.95 3.51
C LEU A 103 15.30 -11.86 4.45
N VAL A 104 14.53 -12.25 5.46
CA VAL A 104 14.00 -11.31 6.44
C VAL A 104 15.01 -11.17 7.58
N GLY A 105 15.42 -9.95 7.85
CA GLY A 105 16.30 -9.67 8.99
C GLY A 105 15.63 -9.96 10.32
N PRO A 106 16.40 -10.05 11.40
CA PRO A 106 15.88 -10.32 12.72
C PRO A 106 14.84 -9.26 13.09
N GLN A 107 13.69 -9.71 13.57
CA GLN A 107 12.67 -8.81 14.08
C GLN A 107 13.18 -8.18 15.38
N THR A 108 13.62 -6.95 15.26
CA THR A 108 13.98 -6.13 16.42
C THR A 108 12.91 -5.08 16.63
N SER A 109 12.60 -4.73 17.87
CA SER A 109 11.69 -3.65 18.21
C SER A 109 12.25 -2.24 17.90
N GLN A 110 13.37 -2.18 17.22
CA GLN A 110 14.18 -0.96 17.10
C GLN A 110 13.92 -0.10 15.85
N TYR A 111 13.17 -0.59 14.86
CA TYR A 111 12.95 0.20 13.66
C TYR A 111 11.73 1.13 13.70
N GLY A 112 11.09 1.24 14.83
CA GLY A 112 9.92 2.07 14.94
C GLY A 112 8.71 1.54 14.13
N THR A 113 7.71 2.37 14.00
CA THR A 113 6.45 2.02 13.35
C THR A 113 6.02 3.11 12.38
N TYR A 114 5.52 2.71 11.22
CA TYR A 114 4.89 3.62 10.28
C TYR A 114 3.58 4.13 10.90
N LEU A 115 3.45 5.44 11.01
CA LEU A 115 2.31 6.07 11.67
C LEU A 115 1.27 6.49 10.63
N SER A 116 -0.01 6.45 11.02
CA SER A 116 -1.07 7.06 10.23
C SER A 116 -1.01 8.57 10.35
N PHE A 117 -1.07 9.28 9.23
CA PHE A 117 -1.14 10.75 9.25
C PHE A 117 -2.55 11.20 9.67
N GLY A 118 -3.56 10.66 9.03
CA GLY A 118 -4.95 10.96 9.35
C GLY A 118 -5.93 10.71 8.20
N ASP A 119 -7.16 11.10 8.45
CA ASP A 119 -8.27 11.00 7.52
C ASP A 119 -8.84 12.39 7.20
N ILE A 120 -9.16 12.61 5.94
CA ILE A 120 -9.93 13.76 5.47
C ILE A 120 -11.34 13.27 5.19
N PHE A 121 -12.33 13.94 5.75
CA PHE A 121 -13.74 13.71 5.46
C PHE A 121 -14.28 14.89 4.65
N ILE A 122 -14.89 14.59 3.50
CA ILE A 122 -15.49 15.60 2.62
C ILE A 122 -16.97 15.30 2.53
N GLU A 123 -17.80 16.21 3.06
CA GLU A 123 -19.25 16.12 2.95
C GLU A 123 -19.73 16.90 1.73
N PHE A 124 -20.50 16.23 0.85
CA PHE A 124 -21.10 16.87 -0.31
C PHE A 124 -22.53 17.32 0.02
N SER A 125 -22.78 18.62 0.04
CA SER A 125 -24.14 19.12 0.18
C SER A 125 -24.91 18.94 -1.11
N ASN A 126 -25.90 18.05 -1.12
CA ASN A 126 -26.67 17.72 -2.30
C ASN A 126 -27.81 18.69 -2.59
N GLN A 127 -28.01 19.74 -1.81
CA GLN A 127 -29.09 20.72 -1.97
C GLN A 127 -30.45 20.08 -2.34
N GLY A 128 -30.81 18.98 -1.69
CA GLY A 128 -32.06 18.26 -1.91
C GLY A 128 -32.12 17.38 -3.18
N LYS A 129 -31.02 17.20 -3.92
CA LYS A 129 -30.95 16.26 -5.03
C LYS A 129 -30.63 14.87 -4.51
N THR A 130 -31.46 13.90 -4.85
CA THR A 130 -31.14 12.48 -4.64
C THR A 130 -30.00 12.13 -5.59
N LEU A 131 -28.86 11.72 -5.02
CA LEU A 131 -27.79 11.14 -5.84
C LEU A 131 -28.32 9.82 -6.39
N SER A 132 -28.57 9.77 -7.70
CA SER A 132 -28.77 8.50 -8.38
C SER A 132 -27.54 7.62 -8.10
N GLN A 133 -27.74 6.33 -7.95
CA GLN A 133 -26.65 5.39 -7.71
C GLN A 133 -25.54 5.63 -8.75
N VAL A 134 -24.35 5.94 -8.26
CA VAL A 134 -23.18 6.00 -9.12
C VAL A 134 -22.81 4.57 -9.45
N THR A 135 -22.93 4.22 -10.73
CA THR A 135 -22.70 2.85 -11.19
C THR A 135 -21.26 2.61 -11.65
N ASP A 136 -20.51 3.67 -11.92
CA ASP A 136 -19.15 3.58 -12.41
C ASP A 136 -18.24 4.60 -11.72
N TYR A 137 -17.17 4.10 -11.11
CA TYR A 137 -16.10 4.92 -10.55
C TYR A 137 -14.88 4.82 -11.46
N GLN A 138 -14.43 5.95 -11.97
CA GLN A 138 -13.19 6.00 -12.73
C GLN A 138 -12.19 6.90 -12.01
N ILE A 139 -11.07 6.35 -11.61
CA ILE A 139 -9.93 7.11 -11.16
C ILE A 139 -8.87 7.04 -12.23
N GLY A 140 -8.68 8.15 -12.93
CA GLY A 140 -7.66 8.27 -13.94
C GLY A 140 -6.49 9.12 -13.47
N ARG A 141 -5.29 8.73 -13.83
CA ARG A 141 -4.11 9.59 -13.74
C ARG A 141 -3.85 10.16 -15.14
N ALA A 142 -3.94 11.47 -15.26
CA ALA A 142 -3.54 12.19 -16.48
C ALA A 142 -2.01 12.28 -16.59
#